data_3e0307eb59a3a8b7e7c124c2fb2f9e85
#
_entry.id   3e0307eb59a3a8b7e7c124c2fb2f9e85
#
_cell.length_a   1.000
_cell.length_b   1.000
_cell.length_c   1.000
_cell.angle_alpha   90.00
_cell.angle_beta   90.00
_cell.angle_gamma   90.00
#
_symmetry.space_group_name_H-M   'P 1'
#
loop_
_entity.id
_entity.type
_entity.pdbx_description
1 polymer ?
#
loop_
_entity_poly.entity_id
_entity_poly.type
_entity_poly.pdbx_seq_one_letter_code
_entity_poly.pdbx_strand_id
1 'polypeptide(L)'
;MSGSIVNITSTLVDHPIAGANSAVPMITKGGLAAVTRSLAMEYAEQGIRVNAVAPGIVDTPMHKDDPKDVLKTLQPMGQISDVKDIVDAIVYLTEARQVTGEVLHVDGGAHVGKW
;
A
#
# COMPACT_ATOMS: atom_id res chain seq x y z
N MET A 1 23.77 8.47 11.06
CA MET A 1 22.41 8.99 10.79
C MET A 1 21.46 7.83 10.61
N SER A 2 20.27 7.93 11.09
CA SER A 2 19.24 6.93 10.86
C SER A 2 17.91 7.63 10.60
N GLY A 3 17.01 6.90 9.94
CA GLY A 3 15.69 7.44 9.64
C GLY A 3 14.83 6.41 8.93
N SER A 4 13.55 6.72 8.81
CA SER A 4 12.61 5.86 8.15
C SER A 4 11.60 6.70 7.35
N ILE A 5 11.38 6.30 6.11
CA ILE A 5 10.37 6.88 5.23
C ILE A 5 9.39 5.76 4.90
N VAL A 6 8.10 6.02 5.06
CA VAL A 6 7.05 5.10 4.65
C VAL A 6 6.13 5.82 3.66
N ASN A 7 6.16 5.36 2.42
CA ASN A 7 5.31 5.88 1.36
C ASN A 7 3.97 5.13 1.31
N ILE A 8 2.92 5.79 0.89
CA ILE A 8 1.62 5.15 0.71
C ILE A 8 1.35 5.00 -0.79
N THR A 9 1.30 3.76 -1.24
CA THR A 9 1.03 3.42 -2.64
C THR A 9 -0.40 2.88 -2.79
N SER A 10 -0.60 1.88 -3.60
CA SER A 10 -1.91 1.24 -3.79
C SER A 10 -1.72 -0.18 -4.31
N THR A 11 -2.56 -1.08 -3.87
CA THR A 11 -2.58 -2.45 -4.39
C THR A 11 -2.93 -2.50 -5.89
N LEU A 12 -3.59 -1.47 -6.43
CA LEU A 12 -3.89 -1.38 -7.85
C LEU A 12 -2.65 -1.27 -8.73
N VAL A 13 -1.50 -0.89 -8.16
CA VAL A 13 -0.22 -0.91 -8.87
C VAL A 13 0.14 -2.34 -9.26
N ASP A 14 -0.12 -3.30 -8.39
CA ASP A 14 0.22 -4.71 -8.61
C ASP A 14 -0.89 -5.48 -9.32
N HIS A 15 -2.15 -5.11 -9.08
CA HIS A 15 -3.28 -5.84 -9.61
C HIS A 15 -4.43 -4.89 -10.00
N PRO A 16 -4.42 -4.40 -11.25
CA PRO A 16 -5.54 -3.59 -11.75
C PRO A 16 -6.85 -4.39 -11.75
N ILE A 17 -7.94 -3.68 -11.55
CA ILE A 17 -9.28 -4.29 -11.49
C ILE A 17 -10.13 -3.77 -12.64
N ALA A 18 -10.77 -4.68 -13.36
CA ALA A 18 -11.70 -4.33 -14.42
C ALA A 18 -12.87 -3.49 -13.86
N GLY A 19 -13.19 -2.38 -14.52
CA GLY A 19 -14.21 -1.45 -14.06
C GLY A 19 -13.73 -0.40 -13.07
N ALA A 20 -12.50 -0.52 -12.56
CA ALA A 20 -11.89 0.48 -11.69
C ALA A 20 -10.77 1.21 -12.45
N ASN A 21 -11.17 2.13 -13.32
CA ASN A 21 -10.23 2.85 -14.19
C ASN A 21 -9.33 3.78 -13.35
N SER A 22 -8.05 3.45 -13.28
CA SER A 22 -7.13 4.11 -12.34
C SER A 22 -5.80 4.49 -12.98
N ALA A 23 -5.76 4.67 -14.32
CA ALA A 23 -4.50 4.92 -15.02
C ALA A 23 -3.78 6.18 -14.48
N VAL A 24 -4.51 7.27 -14.27
CA VAL A 24 -3.90 8.52 -13.80
C VAL A 24 -3.33 8.40 -12.38
N PRO A 25 -4.08 7.91 -11.37
CA PRO A 25 -3.49 7.64 -10.06
C PRO A 25 -2.32 6.67 -10.10
N MET A 26 -2.31 5.72 -11.03
CA MET A 26 -1.23 4.73 -11.12
C MET A 26 0.07 5.32 -11.68
N ILE A 27 0.03 6.45 -12.37
CA ILE A 27 1.25 7.15 -12.77
C ILE A 27 2.03 7.59 -11.53
N THR A 28 1.36 8.19 -10.55
CA THR A 28 2.00 8.64 -9.31
C THR A 28 2.25 7.49 -8.34
N LYS A 29 1.28 6.63 -8.11
CA LYS A 29 1.41 5.53 -7.15
C LYS A 29 2.40 4.46 -7.63
N GLY A 30 2.41 4.15 -8.92
CA GLY A 30 3.38 3.23 -9.51
C GLY A 30 4.79 3.80 -9.46
N GLY A 31 4.94 5.09 -9.79
CA GLY A 31 6.22 5.79 -9.67
C GLY A 31 6.72 5.81 -8.22
N LEU A 32 5.84 6.05 -7.27
CA LEU A 32 6.17 6.05 -5.85
C LEU A 32 6.63 4.67 -5.37
N ALA A 33 5.99 3.59 -5.84
CA ALA A 33 6.41 2.23 -5.54
C ALA A 33 7.82 1.94 -6.08
N ALA A 34 8.09 2.33 -7.32
CA ALA A 34 9.40 2.15 -7.92
C ALA A 34 10.48 2.97 -7.20
N VAL A 35 10.20 4.23 -6.90
CA VAL A 35 11.11 5.12 -6.19
C VAL A 35 11.43 4.60 -4.78
N THR A 36 10.48 3.97 -4.11
CA THR A 36 10.71 3.37 -2.79
C THR A 36 11.90 2.41 -2.82
N ARG A 37 11.96 1.54 -3.82
CA ARG A 37 13.06 0.58 -3.96
C ARG A 37 14.38 1.27 -4.30
N SER A 38 14.33 2.25 -5.20
CA SER A 38 15.52 2.98 -5.63
C SER A 38 16.12 3.77 -4.47
N LEU A 39 15.30 4.49 -3.72
CA LEU A 39 15.77 5.27 -2.56
C LEU A 39 16.27 4.35 -1.45
N ALA A 40 15.65 3.19 -1.25
CA ALA A 40 16.12 2.22 -0.27
C ALA A 40 17.57 1.82 -0.55
N MET A 41 17.90 1.57 -1.81
CA MET A 41 19.27 1.23 -2.22
C MET A 41 20.22 2.41 -2.07
N GLU A 42 19.79 3.61 -2.49
CA GLU A 42 20.64 4.80 -2.43
C GLU A 42 21.04 5.18 -1.01
N TYR A 43 20.15 5.00 -0.04
CA TYR A 43 20.35 5.48 1.33
C TYR A 43 20.62 4.38 2.35
N ALA A 44 20.73 3.13 1.90
CA ALA A 44 20.97 2.00 2.80
C ALA A 44 22.22 2.17 3.68
N GLU A 45 23.33 2.58 3.09
CA GLU A 45 24.60 2.77 3.84
C GLU A 45 24.53 3.90 4.87
N GLN A 46 23.61 4.83 4.67
CA GLN A 46 23.42 5.96 5.59
C GLN A 46 22.45 5.61 6.72
N GLY A 47 21.95 4.38 6.77
CA GLY A 47 21.01 3.94 7.79
C GLY A 47 19.60 4.49 7.63
N ILE A 48 19.25 4.99 6.44
CA ILE A 48 17.91 5.47 6.14
C ILE A 48 17.14 4.36 5.42
N ARG A 49 16.01 3.96 6.00
CA ARG A 49 15.15 2.93 5.43
C ARG A 49 13.99 3.57 4.67
N VAL A 50 13.64 2.99 3.55
CA VAL A 50 12.55 3.48 2.71
C VAL A 50 11.66 2.30 2.34
N ASN A 51 10.44 2.33 2.80
CA ASN A 51 9.43 1.30 2.57
C ASN A 51 8.13 1.93 2.10
N ALA A 52 7.21 1.10 1.68
CA ALA A 52 5.88 1.56 1.30
C ALA A 52 4.81 0.63 1.89
N VAL A 53 3.63 1.19 2.11
CA VAL A 53 2.42 0.43 2.40
C VAL A 53 1.50 0.58 1.19
N ALA A 54 0.99 -0.54 0.70
CA ALA A 54 0.04 -0.58 -0.41
C ALA A 54 -1.34 -0.98 0.11
N PRO A 55 -2.21 0.00 0.43
CA PRO A 55 -3.56 -0.30 0.87
C PRO A 55 -4.42 -0.83 -0.27
N GLY A 56 -5.40 -1.64 0.07
CA GLY A 56 -6.53 -1.92 -0.79
C GLY A 56 -7.65 -0.92 -0.51
N ILE A 57 -8.85 -1.42 -0.30
CA ILE A 57 -10.01 -0.58 0.04
C ILE A 57 -10.03 -0.38 1.56
N VAL A 58 -10.00 0.88 1.97
CA VAL A 58 -9.99 1.26 3.39
C VAL A 58 -11.27 2.03 3.70
N ASP A 59 -11.88 1.71 4.83
CA ASP A 59 -13.09 2.40 5.29
C ASP A 59 -12.74 3.83 5.74
N THR A 60 -12.87 4.75 4.80
CA THR A 60 -12.57 6.18 4.97
C THR A 60 -13.69 7.01 4.36
N PRO A 61 -13.72 8.33 4.62
CA PRO A 61 -14.70 9.23 3.97
C PRO A 61 -14.69 9.18 2.45
N MET A 62 -13.58 8.76 1.81
CA MET A 62 -13.53 8.58 0.36
C MET A 62 -14.59 7.60 -0.13
N HIS A 63 -14.93 6.59 0.67
CA HIS A 63 -15.87 5.53 0.34
C HIS A 63 -17.22 5.65 1.05
N LYS A 64 -17.52 6.81 1.64
CA LYS A 64 -18.74 7.00 2.44
C LYS A 64 -20.03 6.74 1.68
N ASP A 65 -20.02 7.01 0.36
CA ASP A 65 -21.18 6.85 -0.50
C ASP A 65 -21.16 5.52 -1.27
N ASP A 66 -20.12 4.71 -1.09
CA ASP A 66 -19.98 3.43 -1.78
C ASP A 66 -20.65 2.31 -0.96
N PRO A 67 -21.34 1.37 -1.61
CA PRO A 67 -21.96 0.25 -0.90
C PRO A 67 -20.88 -0.67 -0.31
N LYS A 68 -20.80 -0.78 1.01
CA LYS A 68 -19.79 -1.61 1.67
C LYS A 68 -19.91 -3.08 1.32
N ASP A 69 -21.14 -3.58 1.11
CA ASP A 69 -21.34 -4.96 0.72
C ASP A 69 -20.73 -5.30 -0.65
N VAL A 70 -20.69 -4.32 -1.56
CA VAL A 70 -20.03 -4.47 -2.85
C VAL A 70 -18.51 -4.34 -2.68
N LEU A 71 -18.05 -3.37 -1.92
CA LEU A 71 -16.62 -3.16 -1.68
C LEU A 71 -15.95 -4.39 -1.06
N LYS A 72 -16.62 -5.07 -0.13
CA LYS A 72 -16.11 -6.30 0.49
C LYS A 72 -15.78 -7.38 -0.53
N THR A 73 -16.54 -7.46 -1.61
CA THR A 73 -16.34 -8.50 -2.63
C THR A 73 -15.09 -8.29 -3.45
N LEU A 74 -14.52 -7.09 -3.40
CA LEU A 74 -13.32 -6.73 -4.16
C LEU A 74 -12.03 -7.20 -3.50
N GLN A 75 -12.09 -7.63 -2.25
CA GLN A 75 -10.93 -8.16 -1.53
C GLN A 75 -11.14 -9.65 -1.22
N PRO A 76 -10.14 -10.49 -1.51
CA PRO A 76 -10.26 -11.94 -1.31
C PRO A 76 -10.68 -12.37 0.09
N MET A 77 -10.26 -11.65 1.13
CA MET A 77 -10.67 -11.94 2.50
C MET A 77 -12.13 -11.57 2.80
N GLY A 78 -12.81 -10.89 1.87
CA GLY A 78 -14.21 -10.56 2.04
C GLY A 78 -14.51 -9.40 2.98
N GLN A 79 -13.51 -8.60 3.27
CA GLN A 79 -13.64 -7.44 4.15
C GLN A 79 -12.86 -6.27 3.58
N ILE A 80 -13.29 -5.04 3.88
CA ILE A 80 -12.48 -3.85 3.65
C ILE A 80 -11.63 -3.59 4.90
N SER A 81 -10.52 -2.89 4.73
CA SER A 81 -9.62 -2.59 5.83
C SER A 81 -10.13 -1.41 6.66
N ASP A 82 -9.79 -1.40 7.94
CA ASP A 82 -9.95 -0.22 8.78
C ASP A 82 -8.68 0.64 8.68
N VAL A 83 -8.81 1.92 9.02
CA VAL A 83 -7.66 2.82 9.10
C VAL A 83 -6.58 2.25 10.03
N LYS A 84 -6.99 1.60 11.12
CA LYS A 84 -6.06 0.97 12.06
C LYS A 84 -5.14 -0.05 11.39
N ASP A 85 -5.64 -0.81 10.43
CA ASP A 85 -4.83 -1.81 9.72
C ASP A 85 -3.66 -1.14 8.99
N ILE A 86 -3.90 0.01 8.39
CA ILE A 86 -2.86 0.78 7.71
C ILE A 86 -1.89 1.38 8.71
N VAL A 87 -2.39 1.93 9.81
CA VAL A 87 -1.56 2.51 10.88
C VAL A 87 -0.64 1.44 11.47
N ASP A 88 -1.14 0.26 11.75
CA ASP A 88 -0.34 -0.85 12.28
C ASP A 88 0.81 -1.23 11.33
N ALA A 89 0.55 -1.24 10.04
CA ALA A 89 1.58 -1.52 9.03
C ALA A 89 2.66 -0.42 9.00
N ILE A 90 2.25 0.84 9.06
CA ILE A 90 3.17 1.98 9.10
C ILE A 90 4.06 1.91 10.34
N VAL A 91 3.47 1.63 11.50
CA VAL A 91 4.21 1.49 12.76
C VAL A 91 5.22 0.34 12.67
N TYR A 92 4.79 -0.81 12.14
CA TYR A 92 5.69 -1.94 11.94
C TYR A 92 6.91 -1.55 11.10
N LEU A 93 6.69 -0.95 9.94
CA LEU A 93 7.78 -0.55 9.05
C LEU A 93 8.66 0.53 9.66
N THR A 94 8.11 1.41 10.47
CA THR A 94 8.85 2.45 11.16
C THR A 94 9.82 1.85 12.20
N GLU A 95 9.42 0.78 12.86
CA GLU A 95 10.20 0.15 13.93
C GLU A 95 11.07 -1.02 13.45
N ALA A 96 10.80 -1.59 12.28
CA ALA A 96 11.48 -2.77 11.77
C ALA A 96 12.85 -2.40 11.20
N ARG A 97 13.86 -2.38 12.04
CA ARG A 97 15.20 -1.86 11.73
C ARG A 97 15.94 -2.57 10.60
N GLN A 98 15.56 -3.77 10.21
CA GLN A 98 16.20 -4.54 9.13
C GLN A 98 15.34 -4.62 7.87
N VAL A 99 14.28 -3.81 7.79
CA VAL A 99 13.37 -3.82 6.65
C VAL A 99 13.51 -2.53 5.87
N THR A 100 13.94 -2.64 4.62
CA THR A 100 14.02 -1.53 3.67
C THR A 100 13.74 -2.04 2.26
N GLY A 101 13.19 -1.19 1.40
CA GLY A 101 12.88 -1.57 0.02
C GLY A 101 11.62 -2.42 -0.13
N GLU A 102 10.83 -2.55 0.90
CA GLU A 102 9.62 -3.37 0.88
C GLU A 102 8.36 -2.57 0.56
N VAL A 103 7.44 -3.24 -0.11
CA VAL A 103 6.05 -2.76 -0.27
C VAL A 103 5.16 -3.75 0.46
N LEU A 104 4.62 -3.32 1.59
CA LEU A 104 3.75 -4.14 2.42
C LEU A 104 2.29 -3.93 2.03
N HIS A 105 1.68 -4.99 1.53
CA HIS A 105 0.28 -4.94 1.11
C HIS A 105 -0.66 -5.12 2.30
N VAL A 106 -1.63 -4.21 2.42
CA VAL A 106 -2.68 -4.27 3.44
C VAL A 106 -4.01 -4.15 2.69
N ASP A 107 -4.44 -5.25 2.09
CA ASP A 107 -5.48 -5.24 1.08
C ASP A 107 -6.37 -6.50 1.09
N GLY A 108 -6.31 -7.28 2.14
CA GLY A 108 -7.09 -8.52 2.21
C GLY A 108 -6.77 -9.52 1.11
N GLY A 109 -5.56 -9.45 0.55
CA GLY A 109 -5.09 -10.35 -0.50
C GLY A 109 -5.36 -9.87 -1.92
N ALA A 110 -5.87 -8.65 -2.11
CA ALA A 110 -6.25 -8.16 -3.44
C ALA A 110 -5.08 -8.15 -4.44
N HIS A 111 -3.85 -7.92 -3.98
CA HIS A 111 -2.68 -7.94 -4.86
C HIS A 111 -2.32 -9.31 -5.41
N VAL A 112 -2.78 -10.36 -4.76
CA VAL A 112 -2.56 -11.74 -5.24
C VAL A 112 -3.51 -12.06 -6.39
N GLY A 113 -4.63 -11.38 -6.43
CA GLY A 113 -5.63 -11.54 -7.47
C GLY A 113 -6.73 -12.51 -7.09
N LYS A 114 -7.96 -12.09 -7.30
CA LYS A 114 -9.15 -12.93 -7.13
C LYS A 114 -9.82 -13.18 -8.48
N TRP A 115 -9.56 -12.32 -9.41
CA TRP A 115 -10.13 -12.23 -10.73
C TRP A 115 -9.08 -11.82 -11.77
#